data_21caea2c236cbf23f880742df259fea3
#
_entry.id   21caea2c236cbf23f880742df259fea3
#
_cell.length_a   1.000
_cell.length_b   1.000
_cell.length_c   1.000
_cell.angle_alpha   90.00
_cell.angle_beta   90.00
_cell.angle_gamma   90.00
#
_symmetry.space_group_name_H-M   'P 1'
#
loop_
_entity.id
_entity.type
_entity.pdbx_description
1 polymer ?
#
loop_
_entity_poly.entity_id
_entity_poly.type
_entity_poly.pdbx_seq_one_letter_code
_entity_poly.pdbx_strand_id
1 'polypeptide(L)'
;IDLIPDLLVIPVENLKNTLWFDETNLPWIKPSPNIPDLETAIIYPGMCLLEATNLNEGRGTYKPFKQFGAPWIDKQELSIALNNLNLSGVTFKPVSYTPISIKGMSNNPRFKDEKCEGVELILTNRNAYNSVDIGIAALKTVKNLYPEKLKFNSDWMDKLWGESGLSYQL
;
A
#
# COMPACT_ATOMS: atom_id res chain seq x y z
N ILE A 1 10.95 20.68 32.63
CA ILE A 1 10.70 19.56 33.58
C ILE A 1 11.11 18.31 32.81
N ASP A 2 12.29 17.76 33.13
CA ASP A 2 12.75 16.50 32.57
C ASP A 2 11.97 15.38 33.29
N LEU A 3 10.87 14.97 32.67
CA LEU A 3 10.11 13.79 33.10
C LEU A 3 10.89 12.56 32.65
N ILE A 4 11.62 11.95 33.58
CA ILE A 4 12.20 10.62 33.36
C ILE A 4 11.11 9.61 33.79
N PRO A 5 10.43 8.94 32.84
CA PRO A 5 9.42 7.96 33.19
C PRO A 5 10.10 6.73 33.79
N ASP A 6 9.44 6.11 34.76
CA ASP A 6 9.81 4.77 35.23
C ASP A 6 9.35 3.76 34.19
N LEU A 7 10.29 3.23 33.42
CA LEU A 7 10.02 2.35 32.27
C LEU A 7 10.29 0.89 32.64
N LEU A 8 9.25 0.08 32.68
CA LEU A 8 9.35 -1.37 32.75
C LEU A 8 9.15 -1.98 31.35
N VAL A 9 10.19 -2.62 30.81
CA VAL A 9 10.12 -3.35 29.55
C VAL A 9 9.87 -4.83 29.82
N ILE A 10 8.75 -5.35 29.30
CA ILE A 10 8.42 -6.78 29.37
C ILE A 10 8.78 -7.39 28.00
N PRO A 11 9.83 -8.23 27.91
CA PRO A 11 10.21 -8.86 26.65
C PRO A 11 9.20 -9.93 26.23
N VAL A 12 8.99 -10.07 24.92
CA VAL A 12 8.22 -11.18 24.36
C VAL A 12 9.14 -12.39 24.23
N GLU A 13 8.79 -13.50 24.89
CA GLU A 13 9.58 -14.72 24.84
C GLU A 13 9.61 -15.32 23.44
N ASN A 14 10.78 -15.83 23.04
CA ASN A 14 11.02 -16.49 21.75
C ASN A 14 10.75 -15.63 20.50
N LEU A 15 10.53 -14.31 20.63
CA LEU A 15 10.41 -13.42 19.50
C LEU A 15 11.75 -13.28 18.77
N LYS A 16 11.73 -13.49 17.45
CA LYS A 16 12.86 -13.20 16.55
C LYS A 16 12.41 -12.21 15.48
N ASN A 17 13.24 -11.23 15.14
CA ASN A 17 12.94 -10.24 14.10
C ASN A 17 12.78 -10.83 12.69
N THR A 18 13.17 -12.10 12.52
CA THR A 18 13.06 -12.84 11.26
C THR A 18 11.78 -13.65 11.14
N LEU A 19 10.95 -13.71 12.20
CA LEU A 19 9.70 -14.47 12.18
C LEU A 19 8.60 -13.67 11.48
N TRP A 20 7.91 -14.32 10.55
CA TRP A 20 6.63 -13.85 10.04
C TRP A 20 5.51 -14.21 11.01
N PHE A 21 4.41 -13.45 11.00
CA PHE A 21 3.31 -13.65 11.94
C PHE A 21 2.70 -15.06 11.85
N ASP A 22 2.57 -15.63 10.67
CA ASP A 22 2.05 -16.98 10.44
C ASP A 22 2.98 -18.11 10.95
N GLU A 23 4.22 -17.78 11.31
CA GLU A 23 5.18 -18.71 11.95
C GLU A 23 5.07 -18.70 13.48
N THR A 24 4.22 -17.83 14.05
CA THR A 24 4.06 -17.68 15.50
C THR A 24 3.01 -18.60 16.11
N ASN A 25 2.21 -19.30 15.31
CA ASN A 25 1.03 -20.08 15.72
C ASN A 25 -0.08 -19.25 16.40
N LEU A 26 -0.02 -17.90 16.33
CA LEU A 26 -1.06 -17.02 16.84
C LEU A 26 -2.15 -16.82 15.79
N PRO A 27 -3.43 -16.71 16.20
CA PRO A 27 -4.51 -16.41 15.28
C PRO A 27 -4.36 -14.98 14.74
N TRP A 28 -4.58 -14.80 13.43
CA TRP A 28 -4.61 -13.47 12.84
C TRP A 28 -5.77 -12.65 13.39
N ILE A 29 -5.47 -11.59 14.09
CA ILE A 29 -6.44 -10.56 14.51
C ILE A 29 -6.22 -9.35 13.63
N LYS A 30 -7.25 -8.96 12.88
CA LYS A 30 -7.16 -7.83 11.93
C LYS A 30 -6.81 -6.54 12.67
N PRO A 31 -5.64 -5.92 12.43
CA PRO A 31 -5.27 -4.65 13.05
C PRO A 31 -6.14 -3.49 12.55
N SER A 32 -6.72 -3.65 11.35
CA SER A 32 -7.66 -2.71 10.74
C SER A 32 -8.63 -3.49 9.84
N PRO A 33 -9.86 -3.00 9.63
CA PRO A 33 -10.77 -3.59 8.65
C PRO A 33 -10.19 -3.66 7.23
N ASN A 34 -9.29 -2.73 6.89
CA ASN A 34 -8.59 -2.70 5.60
C ASN A 34 -7.23 -3.44 5.61
N ILE A 35 -6.91 -4.18 6.68
CA ILE A 35 -5.77 -5.11 6.72
C ILE A 35 -6.32 -6.49 7.10
N PRO A 36 -7.02 -7.17 6.18
CA PRO A 36 -7.75 -8.39 6.47
C PRO A 36 -6.85 -9.61 6.70
N ASP A 37 -5.65 -9.60 6.17
CA ASP A 37 -4.72 -10.72 6.16
C ASP A 37 -3.25 -10.27 6.25
N LEU A 38 -2.35 -11.23 6.49
CA LEU A 38 -0.91 -11.00 6.60
C LEU A 38 -0.32 -10.45 5.28
N GLU A 39 -0.77 -10.92 4.14
CA GLU A 39 -0.27 -10.43 2.84
C GLU A 39 -0.53 -8.93 2.67
N THR A 40 -1.73 -8.47 3.04
CA THR A 40 -2.05 -7.04 3.07
C THR A 40 -1.14 -6.28 4.04
N ALA A 41 -0.84 -6.84 5.22
CA ALA A 41 0.06 -6.21 6.18
C ALA A 41 1.51 -6.09 5.65
N ILE A 42 1.99 -7.08 4.88
CA ILE A 42 3.30 -7.05 4.22
C ILE A 42 3.35 -5.94 3.15
N ILE A 43 2.28 -5.79 2.38
CA ILE A 43 2.20 -4.84 1.27
C ILE A 43 1.94 -3.40 1.77
N TYR A 44 1.20 -3.25 2.85
CA TYR A 44 0.69 -1.98 3.37
C TYR A 44 1.74 -0.87 3.57
N PRO A 45 2.95 -1.11 4.15
CA PRO A 45 3.88 -0.02 4.48
C PRO A 45 4.30 0.85 3.28
N GLY A 46 4.40 0.28 2.09
CA GLY A 46 4.68 1.05 0.88
C GLY A 46 3.41 1.54 0.19
N MET A 47 2.37 0.71 0.16
CA MET A 47 1.15 1.04 -0.56
C MET A 47 0.29 2.07 0.18
N CYS A 48 0.49 2.30 1.49
CA CYS A 48 -0.17 3.39 2.21
C CYS A 48 0.24 4.77 1.67
N LEU A 49 1.41 4.93 1.05
CA LEU A 49 1.84 6.19 0.42
C LEU A 49 0.87 6.66 -0.69
N LEU A 50 0.15 5.72 -1.33
CA LEU A 50 -0.84 6.06 -2.34
C LEU A 50 -2.04 6.82 -1.76
N GLU A 51 -2.29 6.72 -0.45
CA GLU A 51 -3.35 7.49 0.22
C GLU A 51 -3.13 9.00 0.10
N ALA A 52 -1.87 9.43 -0.04
CA ALA A 52 -1.50 10.81 -0.26
C ALA A 52 -1.59 11.25 -1.74
N THR A 53 -2.30 10.50 -2.56
CA THR A 53 -2.50 10.83 -3.99
C THR A 53 -3.97 10.83 -4.36
N ASN A 54 -4.27 11.09 -5.62
CA ASN A 54 -5.61 10.91 -6.19
C ASN A 54 -5.83 9.51 -6.79
N LEU A 55 -5.02 8.52 -6.45
CA LEU A 55 -5.26 7.11 -6.78
C LEU A 55 -6.24 6.47 -5.78
N ASN A 56 -6.96 5.43 -6.21
CA ASN A 56 -7.63 4.51 -5.29
C ASN A 56 -6.66 3.38 -4.95
N GLU A 57 -6.42 3.17 -3.68
CA GLU A 57 -5.50 2.17 -3.11
C GLU A 57 -6.20 0.84 -2.78
N GLY A 58 -7.25 0.50 -3.53
CA GLY A 58 -8.03 -0.73 -3.35
C GLY A 58 -9.09 -0.67 -2.25
N ARG A 59 -9.20 0.42 -1.48
CA ARG A 59 -10.33 0.61 -0.56
C ARG A 59 -11.65 0.67 -1.32
N GLY A 60 -12.70 0.13 -0.72
CA GLY A 60 -13.98 -0.08 -1.40
C GLY A 60 -14.00 -1.36 -2.24
N THR A 61 -12.99 -2.23 -2.07
CA THR A 61 -12.94 -3.59 -2.61
C THR A 61 -12.53 -4.57 -1.50
N TYR A 62 -12.56 -5.87 -1.78
CA TYR A 62 -12.04 -6.90 -0.87
C TYR A 62 -10.52 -7.11 -0.99
N LYS A 63 -9.82 -6.22 -1.72
CA LYS A 63 -8.36 -6.23 -1.92
C LYS A 63 -7.72 -4.88 -1.56
N PRO A 64 -7.99 -4.32 -0.36
CA PRO A 64 -7.38 -3.05 0.02
C PRO A 64 -5.86 -3.17 0.01
N PHE A 65 -5.19 -2.16 -0.55
CA PHE A 65 -3.74 -2.07 -0.74
C PHE A 65 -3.11 -3.13 -1.67
N LYS A 66 -3.79 -4.25 -1.95
CA LYS A 66 -3.30 -5.26 -2.90
C LYS A 66 -3.55 -4.88 -4.36
N GLN A 67 -4.30 -3.84 -4.60
CA GLN A 67 -4.52 -3.26 -5.93
C GLN A 67 -4.63 -1.74 -5.84
N PHE A 68 -4.29 -1.06 -6.92
CA PHE A 68 -4.48 0.37 -7.03
C PHE A 68 -4.78 0.78 -8.46
N GLY A 69 -5.42 1.94 -8.60
CA GLY A 69 -5.76 2.46 -9.92
C GLY A 69 -6.58 3.74 -9.88
N ALA A 70 -7.04 4.15 -11.06
CA ALA A 70 -7.90 5.29 -11.25
C ALA A 70 -8.69 5.14 -12.56
N PRO A 71 -9.76 5.94 -12.80
CA PRO A 71 -10.50 5.90 -14.06
C PRO A 71 -9.70 6.32 -15.31
N TRP A 72 -8.58 7.03 -15.09
CA TRP A 72 -7.73 7.60 -16.15
C TRP A 72 -6.46 6.78 -16.43
N ILE A 73 -6.29 5.63 -15.79
CA ILE A 73 -5.13 4.72 -16.02
C ILE A 73 -5.46 3.74 -17.13
N ASP A 74 -4.47 3.43 -17.98
CA ASP A 74 -4.44 2.23 -18.80
C ASP A 74 -3.73 1.12 -18.00
N LYS A 75 -4.49 0.08 -17.67
CA LYS A 75 -4.00 -1.03 -16.85
C LYS A 75 -2.90 -1.86 -17.51
N GLN A 76 -2.92 -1.97 -18.86
CA GLN A 76 -1.91 -2.73 -19.59
C GLN A 76 -0.59 -1.97 -19.61
N GLU A 77 -0.64 -0.68 -19.94
CA GLU A 77 0.53 0.19 -19.94
C GLU A 77 1.18 0.22 -18.55
N LEU A 78 0.39 0.44 -17.49
CA LEU A 78 0.89 0.48 -16.12
C LEU A 78 1.50 -0.87 -15.69
N SER A 79 0.81 -1.99 -15.99
CA SER A 79 1.29 -3.33 -15.65
C SER A 79 2.61 -3.66 -16.33
N ILE A 80 2.74 -3.34 -17.63
CA ILE A 80 3.98 -3.55 -18.39
C ILE A 80 5.10 -2.70 -17.82
N ALA A 81 4.85 -1.41 -17.57
CA ALA A 81 5.86 -0.49 -17.03
C ALA A 81 6.40 -0.94 -15.67
N LEU A 82 5.51 -1.36 -14.75
CA LEU A 82 5.90 -1.83 -13.43
C LEU A 82 6.67 -3.17 -13.48
N ASN A 83 6.23 -4.12 -14.30
CA ASN A 83 6.91 -5.41 -14.43
C ASN A 83 8.30 -5.27 -15.09
N ASN A 84 8.48 -4.30 -15.99
CA ASN A 84 9.79 -4.02 -16.59
C ASN A 84 10.84 -3.49 -15.58
N LEU A 85 10.41 -3.02 -14.41
CA LEU A 85 11.34 -2.65 -13.33
C LEU A 85 11.99 -3.87 -12.65
N ASN A 86 11.48 -5.07 -12.89
CA ASN A 86 11.97 -6.34 -12.32
C ASN A 86 12.10 -6.27 -10.77
N LEU A 87 11.11 -5.69 -10.10
CA LEU A 87 11.10 -5.55 -8.64
C LEU A 87 11.04 -6.91 -7.96
N SER A 88 11.93 -7.11 -6.98
CA SER A 88 12.03 -8.40 -6.29
C SER A 88 10.79 -8.70 -5.45
N GLY A 89 10.31 -9.94 -5.54
CA GLY A 89 9.23 -10.45 -4.68
C GLY A 89 7.82 -10.05 -5.07
N VAL A 90 7.62 -9.39 -6.21
CA VAL A 90 6.30 -8.92 -6.68
C VAL A 90 6.18 -9.00 -8.19
N THR A 91 4.94 -9.22 -8.67
CA THR A 91 4.53 -8.97 -10.06
C THR A 91 3.23 -8.17 -10.07
N PHE A 92 2.94 -7.49 -11.17
CA PHE A 92 1.77 -6.64 -11.32
C PHE A 92 0.85 -7.17 -12.40
N LYS A 93 -0.37 -7.53 -12.02
CA LYS A 93 -1.40 -8.02 -12.94
C LYS A 93 -2.35 -6.88 -13.30
N PRO A 94 -2.67 -6.66 -14.59
CA PRO A 94 -3.64 -5.66 -14.97
C PRO A 94 -5.04 -6.02 -14.43
N VAL A 95 -5.74 -5.04 -13.85
CA VAL A 95 -7.06 -5.24 -13.24
C VAL A 95 -8.00 -4.10 -13.56
N SER A 96 -9.30 -4.41 -13.64
CA SER A 96 -10.38 -3.40 -13.63
C SER A 96 -11.28 -3.70 -12.43
N TYR A 97 -11.67 -2.66 -11.70
CA TYR A 97 -12.54 -2.79 -10.54
C TYR A 97 -13.37 -1.53 -10.33
N THR A 98 -14.42 -1.64 -9.53
CA THR A 98 -15.26 -0.50 -9.16
C THR A 98 -15.31 -0.45 -7.63
N PRO A 99 -14.72 0.58 -6.99
CA PRO A 99 -14.84 0.76 -5.55
C PRO A 99 -16.30 0.99 -5.15
N ILE A 100 -16.75 0.31 -4.09
CA ILE A 100 -18.10 0.47 -3.55
C ILE A 100 -18.03 0.80 -2.05
N SER A 101 -19.13 1.27 -1.49
CA SER A 101 -19.25 1.39 -0.04
C SER A 101 -19.28 -0.01 0.59
N ILE A 102 -18.33 -0.29 1.50
CA ILE A 102 -18.27 -1.52 2.27
C ILE A 102 -18.38 -1.16 3.75
N LYS A 103 -19.53 -1.48 4.36
CA LYS A 103 -19.79 -1.18 5.78
C LYS A 103 -18.71 -1.78 6.67
N GLY A 104 -18.17 -0.95 7.54
CA GLY A 104 -17.11 -1.35 8.48
C GLY A 104 -15.69 -1.42 7.90
N MET A 105 -15.51 -1.17 6.58
CA MET A 105 -14.19 -1.06 5.93
C MET A 105 -13.97 0.32 5.31
N SER A 106 -14.74 0.68 4.31
CA SER A 106 -14.66 1.98 3.64
C SER A 106 -16.04 2.41 3.17
N ASN A 107 -16.61 3.41 3.84
CA ASN A 107 -17.96 3.89 3.51
C ASN A 107 -17.99 4.80 2.28
N ASN A 108 -16.92 5.53 2.03
CA ASN A 108 -16.78 6.46 0.91
C ASN A 108 -15.38 6.37 0.30
N PRO A 109 -15.04 5.26 -0.39
CA PRO A 109 -13.77 5.13 -1.06
C PRO A 109 -13.63 6.14 -2.20
N ARG A 110 -12.40 6.46 -2.57
CA ARG A 110 -12.14 7.28 -3.75
C ARG A 110 -12.66 6.57 -5.00
N PHE A 111 -13.25 7.32 -5.94
CA PHE A 111 -13.91 6.80 -7.15
C PHE A 111 -15.03 5.78 -6.86
N LYS A 112 -15.76 6.00 -5.75
CA LYS A 112 -16.91 5.17 -5.44
C LYS A 112 -17.89 5.12 -6.63
N ASP A 113 -18.29 3.90 -6.99
CA ASP A 113 -19.21 3.58 -8.09
C ASP A 113 -18.68 3.95 -9.50
N GLU A 114 -17.40 4.34 -9.61
CA GLU A 114 -16.72 4.57 -10.88
C GLU A 114 -15.79 3.40 -11.22
N LYS A 115 -15.76 3.03 -12.50
CA LYS A 115 -14.80 2.00 -12.97
C LYS A 115 -13.39 2.55 -12.93
N CYS A 116 -12.51 1.91 -12.18
CA CYS A 116 -11.07 2.12 -12.17
C CYS A 116 -10.36 1.04 -12.99
N GLU A 117 -9.28 1.42 -13.61
CA GLU A 117 -8.30 0.51 -14.19
C GLU A 117 -6.96 0.70 -13.47
N GLY A 118 -6.17 -0.37 -13.37
CA GLY A 118 -4.92 -0.33 -12.63
C GLY A 118 -4.26 -1.69 -12.55
N VAL A 119 -3.56 -1.94 -11.45
CA VAL A 119 -2.84 -3.18 -11.23
C VAL A 119 -3.16 -3.79 -9.88
N GLU A 120 -3.11 -5.13 -9.84
CA GLU A 120 -3.06 -5.94 -8.62
C GLU A 120 -1.62 -6.38 -8.37
N LEU A 121 -1.14 -6.21 -7.15
CA LEU A 121 0.15 -6.69 -6.68
C LEU A 121 0.01 -8.18 -6.33
N ILE A 122 0.83 -9.00 -6.93
CA ILE A 122 0.95 -10.42 -6.62
C ILE A 122 2.27 -10.63 -5.90
N LEU A 123 2.21 -10.89 -4.60
CA LEU A 123 3.39 -11.20 -3.79
C LEU A 123 3.94 -12.57 -4.19
N THR A 124 5.12 -12.61 -4.80
CA THR A 124 5.75 -13.85 -5.28
C THR A 124 6.79 -14.39 -4.31
N ASN A 125 7.44 -13.52 -3.55
CA ASN A 125 8.40 -13.89 -2.51
C ASN A 125 8.47 -12.82 -1.42
N ARG A 126 7.82 -13.08 -0.27
CA ARG A 126 7.77 -12.14 0.85
C ARG A 126 9.14 -11.78 1.44
N ASN A 127 10.12 -12.70 1.36
CA ASN A 127 11.46 -12.46 1.90
C ASN A 127 12.32 -11.56 1.01
N ALA A 128 11.95 -11.41 -0.27
CA ALA A 128 12.61 -10.52 -1.20
C ALA A 128 11.83 -9.20 -1.43
N TYR A 129 10.60 -9.11 -0.88
CA TYR A 129 9.72 -7.98 -1.06
C TYR A 129 10.11 -6.81 -0.14
N ASN A 130 10.50 -5.68 -0.72
CA ASN A 130 10.65 -4.42 0.02
C ASN A 130 9.44 -3.52 -0.24
N SER A 131 8.55 -3.43 0.74
CA SER A 131 7.27 -2.72 0.58
C SER A 131 7.47 -1.24 0.24
N VAL A 132 8.37 -0.55 0.91
CA VAL A 132 8.59 0.90 0.74
C VAL A 132 9.16 1.21 -0.64
N ASP A 133 10.21 0.47 -1.06
CA ASP A 133 10.81 0.65 -2.38
C ASP A 133 9.79 0.42 -3.50
N ILE A 134 8.92 -0.58 -3.33
CA ILE A 134 7.88 -0.91 -4.30
C ILE A 134 6.80 0.17 -4.33
N GLY A 135 6.40 0.72 -3.19
CA GLY A 135 5.47 1.84 -3.12
C GLY A 135 5.99 3.09 -3.82
N ILE A 136 7.28 3.42 -3.60
CA ILE A 136 7.97 4.53 -4.28
C ILE A 136 8.08 4.27 -5.78
N ALA A 137 8.46 3.06 -6.19
CA ALA A 137 8.54 2.68 -7.60
C ALA A 137 7.17 2.79 -8.30
N ALA A 138 6.10 2.36 -7.63
CA ALA A 138 4.73 2.49 -8.14
C ALA A 138 4.34 3.96 -8.35
N LEU A 139 4.60 4.83 -7.36
CA LEU A 139 4.32 6.26 -7.46
C LEU A 139 5.11 6.94 -8.60
N LYS A 140 6.42 6.66 -8.70
CA LYS A 140 7.27 7.17 -9.79
C LYS A 140 6.77 6.72 -11.16
N THR A 141 6.39 5.45 -11.28
CA THR A 141 5.89 4.90 -12.55
C THR A 141 4.59 5.59 -12.97
N VAL A 142 3.63 5.74 -12.04
CA VAL A 142 2.38 6.44 -12.34
C VAL A 142 2.63 7.90 -12.67
N LYS A 143 3.54 8.59 -11.96
CA LYS A 143 3.89 9.98 -12.26
C LYS A 143 4.51 10.13 -13.66
N ASN A 144 5.39 9.22 -14.04
CA ASN A 144 6.04 9.25 -15.35
C ASN A 144 5.05 8.99 -16.51
N LEU A 145 4.11 8.04 -16.33
CA LEU A 145 3.11 7.74 -17.36
C LEU A 145 1.99 8.80 -17.42
N TYR A 146 1.62 9.37 -16.27
CA TYR A 146 0.47 10.26 -16.16
C TYR A 146 0.79 11.56 -15.39
N PRO A 147 1.79 12.36 -15.82
CA PRO A 147 2.29 13.53 -15.07
C PRO A 147 1.21 14.59 -14.81
N GLU A 148 0.30 14.78 -15.78
CA GLU A 148 -0.79 15.76 -15.68
C GLU A 148 -2.02 15.24 -14.90
N LYS A 149 -2.10 13.93 -14.67
CA LYS A 149 -3.25 13.29 -14.00
C LYS A 149 -2.98 13.00 -12.53
N LEU A 150 -1.78 12.52 -12.19
CA LEU A 150 -1.42 12.22 -10.81
C LEU A 150 -1.27 13.51 -10.01
N LYS A 151 -1.94 13.55 -8.86
CA LYS A 151 -1.85 14.66 -7.92
C LYS A 151 -1.45 14.15 -6.55
N PHE A 152 -0.59 14.91 -5.87
CA PHE A 152 -0.14 14.62 -4.51
C PHE A 152 -0.83 15.56 -3.52
N ASN A 153 -1.18 15.03 -2.35
CA ASN A 153 -1.43 15.79 -1.14
C ASN A 153 -0.13 15.79 -0.33
N SER A 154 0.69 16.84 -0.48
CA SER A 154 2.02 16.93 0.13
C SER A 154 1.96 16.86 1.65
N ASP A 155 1.00 17.54 2.29
CA ASP A 155 0.85 17.54 3.75
C ASP A 155 0.54 16.14 4.30
N TRP A 156 -0.23 15.34 3.55
CA TRP A 156 -0.55 13.97 3.93
C TRP A 156 0.63 13.03 3.61
N MET A 157 1.32 13.26 2.50
CA MET A 157 2.53 12.50 2.16
C MET A 157 3.61 12.66 3.23
N ASP A 158 3.85 13.89 3.70
CA ASP A 158 4.83 14.17 4.75
C ASP A 158 4.49 13.46 6.06
N LYS A 159 3.21 13.37 6.41
CA LYS A 159 2.75 12.61 7.59
C LYS A 159 2.95 11.10 7.44
N LEU A 160 2.70 10.55 6.25
CA LEU A 160 2.89 9.12 6.00
C LEU A 160 4.36 8.75 5.92
N TRP A 161 5.17 9.63 5.34
CA TRP A 161 6.61 9.41 5.17
C TRP A 161 7.42 9.71 6.44
N GLY A 162 6.91 10.61 7.29
CA GLY A 162 7.58 11.04 8.52
C GLY A 162 8.60 12.16 8.33
N GLU A 163 8.79 12.63 7.11
CA GLU A 163 9.67 13.74 6.74
C GLU A 163 9.06 14.52 5.58
N SER A 164 9.34 15.83 5.50
CA SER A 164 8.83 16.67 4.44
C SER A 164 9.58 16.49 3.13
N GLY A 165 8.87 16.60 2.02
CA GLY A 165 9.45 16.76 0.69
C GLY A 165 9.47 15.52 -0.20
N LEU A 166 9.00 14.35 0.21
CA LEU A 166 8.96 13.17 -0.65
C LEU A 166 8.20 13.42 -1.96
N SER A 167 7.06 14.10 -1.91
CA SER A 167 6.24 14.42 -3.10
C SER A 167 6.96 15.25 -4.16
N TYR A 168 8.00 16.01 -3.78
CA TYR A 168 8.84 16.79 -4.69
C TYR A 168 10.01 15.97 -5.27
N GLN A 169 10.39 14.87 -4.62
CA GLN A 169 11.47 13.99 -5.05
C GLN A 169 10.97 12.86 -5.97
N LEU A 170 9.68 12.59 -5.92
CA LEU A 170 9.02 11.65 -6.80
C LEU A 170 8.81 12.24 -8.21
#